data_440ff069366d40d1831e4f3b4fe2c63f
#
_entry.id   440ff069366d40d1831e4f3b4fe2c63f
#
_cell.length_a   1.000
_cell.length_b   1.000
_cell.length_c   1.000
_cell.angle_alpha   90.00
_cell.angle_beta   90.00
_cell.angle_gamma   90.00
#
_symmetry.space_group_name_H-M   'P 1'
#
loop_
_entity.id
_entity.type
_entity.pdbx_description
1 polymer ?
#
loop_
_entity_poly.entity_id
_entity_poly.type
_entity_poly.pdbx_seq_one_letter_code
_entity_poly.pdbx_strand_id
1 'polypeptide(L)' 'MINVVGLGYIGLPTALMFAAHGVEVVGTDYNKELVDTLNEGKTTFEEDGLDELFQEAVNKGIRFSHEYQST' A
#
# COMPACT_ATOMS: atom_id res chain seq x y z
N MET A 1 13.77 2.29 4.78
CA MET A 1 12.32 2.48 4.53
C MET A 1 12.09 3.05 3.14
N ILE A 2 11.07 2.55 2.48
CA ILE A 2 10.66 3.04 1.16
C ILE A 2 9.31 3.72 1.28
N ASN A 3 9.17 4.88 0.65
CA ASN A 3 7.89 5.57 0.54
C ASN A 3 7.45 5.49 -0.92
N VAL A 4 6.33 4.80 -1.16
CA VAL A 4 5.76 4.70 -2.50
C VAL A 4 4.67 5.75 -2.62
N VAL A 5 4.85 6.70 -3.53
CA VAL A 5 3.92 7.81 -3.74
C VAL A 5 3.02 7.49 -4.92
N GLY A 6 1.72 7.52 -4.68
CA GLY A 6 0.74 7.13 -5.68
C GLY A 6 0.37 5.66 -5.55
N LEU A 7 -0.87 5.39 -5.12
CA LEU A 7 -1.31 4.03 -4.81
C LEU A 7 -2.39 3.54 -5.76
N GLY A 8 -2.25 3.87 -7.04
CA GLY A 8 -3.14 3.38 -8.08
C GLY A 8 -2.71 2.02 -8.60
N TYR A 9 -3.06 1.74 -9.87
CA TYR A 9 -2.84 0.42 -10.48
C TYR A 9 -1.39 -0.04 -10.51
N ILE A 10 -0.45 0.91 -10.53
CA ILE A 10 0.97 0.58 -10.60
C ILE A 10 1.59 0.71 -9.21
N GLY A 11 1.30 1.80 -8.51
CA GLY A 11 1.94 2.09 -7.24
C GLY A 11 1.55 1.12 -6.13
N LEU A 12 0.27 0.76 -6.03
CA LEU A 12 -0.17 -0.14 -4.96
C LEU A 12 0.48 -1.53 -5.08
N PRO A 13 0.42 -2.20 -6.23
CA PRO A 13 1.09 -3.50 -6.32
C PRO A 13 2.59 -3.43 -6.04
N THR A 14 3.24 -2.35 -6.48
CA THR A 14 4.66 -2.15 -6.21
C THR A 14 4.94 -2.03 -4.72
N ALA A 15 4.15 -1.22 -4.01
CA ALA A 15 4.30 -1.05 -2.57
C ALA A 15 4.08 -2.38 -1.83
N LEU A 16 3.05 -3.11 -2.22
CA LEU A 16 2.73 -4.39 -1.60
C LEU A 16 3.84 -5.42 -1.82
N MET A 17 4.41 -5.42 -3.02
CA MET A 17 5.48 -6.37 -3.34
C MET A 17 6.72 -6.12 -2.48
N PHE A 18 7.12 -4.86 -2.34
CA PHE A 18 8.26 -4.54 -1.47
C PHE A 18 7.98 -4.96 -0.03
N ALA A 19 6.80 -4.64 0.48
CA ALA A 19 6.46 -4.99 1.86
C ALA A 19 6.40 -6.50 2.07
N ALA A 20 5.84 -7.23 1.13
CA ALA A 20 5.75 -8.68 1.21
C ALA A 20 7.13 -9.34 1.25
N HIS A 21 8.12 -8.69 0.66
CA HIS A 21 9.50 -9.17 0.68
C HIS A 21 10.29 -8.68 1.91
N GLY A 22 9.62 -8.07 2.87
CA GLY A 22 10.26 -7.69 4.13
C GLY A 22 10.81 -6.28 4.17
N VAL A 23 10.55 -5.47 3.15
CA VAL A 23 10.98 -4.07 3.14
C VAL A 23 9.97 -3.23 3.94
N GLU A 24 10.46 -2.33 4.76
CA GLU A 24 9.59 -1.39 5.47
C GLU A 24 9.05 -0.37 4.47
N VAL A 25 7.72 -0.33 4.30
CA VAL A 25 7.08 0.50 3.28
C VAL A 25 5.99 1.38 3.88
N VAL A 26 5.97 2.63 3.43
CA VAL A 26 4.82 3.52 3.63
C VAL A 26 4.29 3.86 2.24
N GLY A 27 3.02 3.58 1.99
CA GLY A 27 2.35 3.97 0.77
C GLY A 27 1.61 5.29 1.00
N THR A 28 1.77 6.25 0.11
CA THR A 28 1.20 7.58 0.26
C THR A 28 0.39 7.96 -0.96
N ASP A 29 -0.78 8.55 -0.74
CA ASP A 29 -1.61 9.06 -1.82
C ASP A 29 -2.41 10.26 -1.31
N TYR A 30 -2.62 11.26 -2.18
CA TYR A 30 -3.44 12.42 -1.83
C TYR A 30 -4.91 12.07 -1.66
N ASN A 31 -5.37 10.99 -2.27
CA ASN A 31 -6.77 10.59 -2.20
C ASN A 31 -7.06 9.93 -0.87
N LYS A 32 -7.68 10.71 0.04
CA LYS A 32 -7.98 10.23 1.38
C LYS A 32 -8.91 9.01 1.37
N GLU A 33 -9.91 9.00 0.48
CA GLU A 33 -10.84 7.89 0.41
C GLU A 33 -10.15 6.60 0.03
N LEU A 34 -9.22 6.67 -0.92
CA LEU A 34 -8.41 5.52 -1.33
C LEU A 34 -7.59 5.00 -0.15
N VAL A 35 -6.92 5.90 0.56
CA VAL A 35 -6.10 5.53 1.71
C VAL A 35 -6.96 4.94 2.82
N ASP A 36 -8.13 5.53 3.09
CA ASP A 36 -9.03 5.02 4.11
C ASP A 36 -9.48 3.60 3.77
N THR A 37 -9.77 3.33 2.50
CA THR A 37 -10.16 1.99 2.05
C THR A 37 -9.05 0.98 2.31
N LEU A 38 -7.82 1.34 1.98
CA LEU A 38 -6.67 0.46 2.21
C LEU A 38 -6.45 0.21 3.70
N ASN A 39 -6.64 1.24 4.53
CA ASN A 39 -6.51 1.10 5.98
C ASN A 39 -7.63 0.28 6.60
N GLU A 40 -8.75 0.13 5.92
CA GLU A 40 -9.83 -0.77 6.34
C GLU A 40 -9.56 -2.21 5.97
N GLY A 41 -8.49 -2.48 5.25
CA GLY A 41 -8.12 -3.82 4.85
C GLY A 41 -8.71 -4.26 3.52
N LYS A 42 -9.06 -3.29 2.66
CA LYS A 42 -9.66 -3.56 1.36
C LYS A 42 -8.80 -2.99 0.25
N THR A 43 -8.73 -3.71 -0.86
CA THR A 43 -8.07 -3.20 -2.06
C THR A 43 -9.05 -2.32 -2.84
N THR A 44 -8.52 -1.39 -3.61
CA THR A 44 -9.32 -0.43 -4.37
C THR A 44 -9.63 -0.87 -5.78
N PHE A 45 -9.05 -1.98 -6.22
CA PHE A 45 -9.35 -2.61 -7.50
C PHE A 45 -9.06 -4.11 -7.38
N GLU A 46 -9.55 -4.89 -8.34
CA GLU A 46 -9.39 -6.33 -8.31
C GLU A 46 -8.41 -6.78 -9.38
N GLU A 47 -7.50 -7.67 -8.99
CA GLU A 47 -6.52 -8.25 -9.87
C GLU A 47 -6.12 -9.59 -9.29
N ASP A 48 -5.79 -10.56 -10.16
CA ASP A 48 -5.41 -11.90 -9.70
C ASP A 48 -4.21 -11.83 -8.78
N GLY A 49 -4.37 -12.42 -7.59
CA GLY A 49 -3.29 -12.46 -6.60
C GLY A 49 -3.12 -11.21 -5.78
N LEU A 50 -3.88 -10.15 -6.06
CA LEU A 50 -3.72 -8.88 -5.34
C LEU A 50 -4.13 -9.01 -3.88
N ASP A 51 -5.23 -9.70 -3.59
CA ASP A 51 -5.71 -9.85 -2.22
C ASP A 51 -4.70 -10.60 -1.35
N GLU A 52 -4.11 -11.66 -1.88
CA GLU A 52 -3.11 -12.42 -1.14
C GLU A 52 -1.86 -11.57 -0.89
N LEU A 53 -1.44 -10.82 -1.90
CA LEU A 53 -0.30 -9.94 -1.77
C LEU A 53 -0.57 -8.84 -0.74
N PHE A 54 -1.78 -8.29 -0.76
CA PHE A 54 -2.20 -7.26 0.18
C PHE A 54 -2.14 -7.78 1.61
N GLN A 55 -2.70 -8.97 1.86
CA GLN A 55 -2.68 -9.56 3.20
C GLN A 55 -1.26 -9.83 3.68
N GLU A 56 -0.41 -10.30 2.80
CA GLU A 56 0.98 -10.55 3.17
C GLU A 56 1.70 -9.25 3.51
N ALA A 57 1.48 -8.19 2.73
CA ALA A 57 2.07 -6.89 3.00
C ALA A 57 1.59 -6.31 4.33
N VAL A 58 0.29 -6.45 4.63
CA VAL A 58 -0.28 -6.00 5.91
C VAL A 58 0.37 -6.76 7.06
N ASN A 59 0.54 -8.07 6.91
CA ASN A 59 1.17 -8.90 7.94
C ASN A 59 2.63 -8.49 8.18
N LYS A 60 3.28 -7.94 7.17
CA LYS A 60 4.66 -7.46 7.28
C LYS A 60 4.75 -6.01 7.77
N GLY A 61 3.61 -5.35 7.97
CA GLY A 61 3.58 -4.04 8.60
C GLY A 61 3.55 -2.84 7.65
N ILE A 62 3.10 -3.02 6.41
CA ILE A 62 2.94 -1.87 5.50
C ILE A 62 1.97 -0.86 6.09
N ARG A 63 2.23 0.42 5.85
CA ARG A 63 1.36 1.51 6.30
C ARG A 63 0.93 2.36 5.12
N PHE A 64 -0.26 2.95 5.22
CA PHE A 64 -0.80 3.83 4.20
C PHE A 64 -1.12 5.17 4.82
N SER A 65 -0.77 6.25 4.12
CA SER A 65 -0.98 7.61 4.61
C SER A 65 -1.44 8.51 3.47
N HIS A 66 -2.31 9.48 3.79
CA HIS A 66 -2.69 10.50 2.81
C HIS A 66 -1.84 11.77 2.96
N GLU A 67 -0.91 11.78 3.89
CA GLU A 67 0.01 12.88 4.10
C GLU A 67 1.40 12.51 3.66
N TYR A 68 2.04 13.37 2.87
CA TYR A 68 3.40 13.12 2.45
C TYR A 68 4.35 13.32 3.63
N GLN A 69 5.15 12.30 3.87
CA GLN A 69 6.14 12.33 4.93
C GLN A 69 7.41 12.94 4.37
N SER A 70 7.92 13.97 5.02
CA SER A 70 9.25 14.44 4.72
C SER A 70 10.23 13.67 5.60
N THR A 71 11.16 13.03 4.99
CA THR A 71 12.16 12.25 5.71
C THR A 71 13.45 13.01 5.85
#